data_6602c54b1756d342131a0aa4a4cbf065
#
_entry.id   6602c54b1756d342131a0aa4a4cbf065
#
_cell.length_a   1.000
_cell.length_b   1.000
_cell.length_c   1.000
_cell.angle_alpha   90.00
_cell.angle_beta   90.00
_cell.angle_gamma   90.00
#
_symmetry.space_group_name_H-M   'P 1'
#
loop_
_entity.id
_entity.type
_entity.pdbx_description
1 polymer ?
#
loop_
_entity_poly.entity_id
_entity_poly.type
_entity_poly.pdbx_seq_one_letter_code
_entity_poly.pdbx_strand_id
1 'polypeptide(L)'
;MRKNFGAMALLITGLVLSHTIEAEAKTNKSPRPNILWIMLEDWGTDLSCYGTQAVHTPHIDQLAAEGVRYTRAFTTAPVCSTSRSAMLTGHYQNYTHTNQHRTQKKHILPYGIEPIPLLLSRAGYCTALGCGLSKKTDQNFTNKLGFTANNWSQRKPSQPFFAQVTEATTHRTWKRDEENPIDENNVELPPYYPDTPLIRRDWANGLEQLQLADKTIGKILQKLDDDGLRDNTLVILIGDNGRCMPRGKQFLYEGGISIPLLMRWPGHIKSETVCNDLVNTLDICKTIIDLAGVEPPHPLHGMNLFSDEIKKRTYIFAARDKMDDTHDAMRAVRSKRYKYIRNLMPERAYCQYNEYKEKRYPTLAVLNVMHQEGTLSPEQSHFMASEKPPEELYDLEADPWETNNLIHETTPQKTVADLRQALQKWQNEMNDEGVTDAFRKGGWPADYPTRSLKAWKEIVEKFHPYVFRMPGEKIRPPDDFIGQTRLLNPKNKSQ
;
A
#
# COMPACT_ATOMS: atom_id res chain seq x y z
N MET A 1 -73.86 -41.06 -73.95
CA MET A 1 -73.03 -41.83 -73.01
C MET A 1 -71.89 -40.94 -72.51
N ARG A 2 -71.67 -41.04 -71.26
CA ARG A 2 -70.62 -40.36 -70.39
C ARG A 2 -70.99 -39.05 -69.75
N LYS A 3 -71.21 -39.19 -68.51
CA LYS A 3 -71.50 -38.12 -67.50
C LYS A 3 -70.26 -37.38 -67.10
N ASN A 4 -70.34 -36.08 -67.04
CA ASN A 4 -69.32 -35.24 -66.38
C ASN A 4 -69.76 -34.84 -64.99
N PHE A 5 -68.96 -35.21 -63.99
CA PHE A 5 -69.14 -34.72 -62.61
C PHE A 5 -68.14 -33.54 -62.41
N GLY A 6 -68.71 -32.41 -62.08
CA GLY A 6 -67.91 -31.25 -61.69
C GLY A 6 -67.57 -31.32 -60.20
N ALA A 7 -66.36 -31.18 -59.87
CA ALA A 7 -65.85 -31.04 -58.48
C ALA A 7 -65.61 -29.53 -58.13
N MET A 8 -66.36 -29.10 -57.12
CA MET A 8 -66.24 -27.75 -56.55
C MET A 8 -65.10 -27.75 -55.52
N ALA A 9 -64.03 -26.99 -55.79
CA ALA A 9 -62.92 -26.83 -54.88
C ALA A 9 -63.20 -25.67 -53.92
N LEU A 10 -63.27 -26.01 -52.60
CA LEU A 10 -63.34 -25.03 -51.52
C LEU A 10 -61.90 -24.59 -51.21
N LEU A 11 -61.59 -23.30 -51.43
CA LEU A 11 -60.36 -22.65 -50.94
C LEU A 11 -60.55 -22.32 -49.46
N ILE A 12 -59.83 -23.02 -48.59
CA ILE A 12 -59.65 -22.67 -47.20
C ILE A 12 -58.34 -21.89 -47.10
N THR A 13 -58.40 -20.55 -46.93
CA THR A 13 -57.27 -19.69 -46.55
C THR A 13 -56.98 -19.83 -45.09
N GLY A 14 -56.01 -20.68 -44.75
CA GLY A 14 -55.47 -20.80 -43.41
C GLY A 14 -54.49 -19.65 -43.13
N LEU A 15 -54.88 -18.75 -42.23
CA LEU A 15 -54.01 -17.71 -41.66
C LEU A 15 -53.04 -18.39 -40.68
N VAL A 16 -51.78 -18.61 -41.07
CA VAL A 16 -50.71 -19.05 -40.17
C VAL A 16 -50.19 -17.83 -39.44
N LEU A 17 -50.65 -17.61 -38.20
CA LEU A 17 -49.99 -16.69 -37.27
C LEU A 17 -48.63 -17.32 -36.83
N SER A 18 -47.55 -16.91 -37.44
CA SER A 18 -46.20 -17.19 -36.94
C SER A 18 -45.94 -16.32 -35.70
N HIS A 19 -46.13 -16.91 -34.52
CA HIS A 19 -45.57 -16.35 -33.29
C HIS A 19 -44.05 -16.57 -33.32
N THR A 20 -43.26 -15.57 -33.70
CA THR A 20 -41.86 -15.50 -33.39
C THR A 20 -41.71 -15.28 -31.90
N ILE A 21 -41.45 -16.37 -31.17
CA ILE A 21 -40.95 -16.31 -29.79
C ILE A 21 -39.53 -15.78 -29.92
N GLU A 22 -39.34 -14.46 -29.75
CA GLU A 22 -38.01 -13.92 -29.42
C GLU A 22 -37.61 -14.49 -28.06
N ALA A 23 -36.79 -15.54 -28.10
CA ALA A 23 -36.09 -16.01 -26.94
C ALA A 23 -35.05 -14.92 -26.59
N GLU A 24 -35.42 -14.01 -25.69
CA GLU A 24 -34.41 -13.22 -24.97
C GLU A 24 -33.44 -14.22 -24.33
N ALA A 25 -32.28 -14.36 -24.94
CA ALA A 25 -31.14 -15.01 -24.31
C ALA A 25 -30.75 -14.16 -23.09
N LYS A 26 -31.40 -14.42 -21.94
CA LYS A 26 -30.90 -13.99 -20.65
C LYS A 26 -29.52 -14.59 -20.48
N THR A 27 -28.51 -13.87 -20.86
CA THR A 27 -27.14 -14.15 -20.44
C THR A 27 -27.16 -14.10 -18.91
N ASN A 28 -27.18 -15.27 -18.30
CA ASN A 28 -27.01 -15.46 -16.85
C ASN A 28 -25.56 -15.06 -16.50
N LYS A 29 -25.20 -13.76 -16.64
CA LYS A 29 -24.02 -13.23 -15.99
C LYS A 29 -24.30 -13.26 -14.49
N SER A 30 -23.53 -14.01 -13.74
CA SER A 30 -23.52 -13.93 -12.27
C SER A 30 -23.58 -12.46 -11.85
N PRO A 31 -24.38 -12.10 -10.85
CA PRO A 31 -24.48 -10.73 -10.42
C PRO A 31 -23.09 -10.21 -10.06
N ARG A 32 -22.74 -9.03 -10.57
CA ARG A 32 -21.44 -8.40 -10.27
C ARG A 32 -21.29 -8.22 -8.75
N PRO A 33 -20.15 -8.61 -8.16
CA PRO A 33 -19.97 -8.54 -6.72
C PRO A 33 -19.93 -7.11 -6.21
N ASN A 34 -20.29 -6.92 -4.95
CA ASN A 34 -19.86 -5.75 -4.19
C ASN A 34 -18.38 -5.85 -3.88
N ILE A 35 -17.72 -4.73 -3.72
CA ILE A 35 -16.28 -4.65 -3.41
C ILE A 35 -16.09 -3.72 -2.23
N LEU A 36 -15.55 -4.25 -1.15
CA LEU A 36 -15.15 -3.48 0.04
C LEU A 36 -13.63 -3.52 0.15
N TRP A 37 -12.99 -2.38 -0.11
CA TRP A 37 -11.55 -2.21 -0.07
C TRP A 37 -11.13 -1.43 1.18
N ILE A 38 -10.61 -2.12 2.18
CA ILE A 38 -10.14 -1.56 3.45
C ILE A 38 -8.63 -1.37 3.37
N MET A 39 -8.16 -0.15 3.58
CA MET A 39 -6.74 0.20 3.58
C MET A 39 -6.28 0.55 4.99
N LEU A 40 -5.33 -0.23 5.53
CA LEU A 40 -4.54 0.14 6.70
C LEU A 40 -3.48 1.15 6.31
N GLU A 41 -3.33 2.21 7.09
CA GLU A 41 -2.33 3.24 6.85
C GLU A 41 -1.01 2.90 7.53
N ASP A 42 0.12 3.07 6.79
CA ASP A 42 1.48 3.10 7.33
C ASP A 42 1.90 1.87 8.16
N TRP A 43 1.43 0.66 7.81
CA TRP A 43 1.85 -0.54 8.53
C TRP A 43 2.06 -1.76 7.63
N GLY A 44 2.98 -2.63 8.07
CA GLY A 44 3.33 -3.89 7.40
C GLY A 44 2.54 -5.09 7.92
N THR A 45 3.17 -6.26 7.87
CA THR A 45 2.58 -7.57 8.20
C THR A 45 2.64 -7.92 9.69
N ASP A 46 2.78 -6.95 10.59
CA ASP A 46 2.92 -7.20 12.04
C ASP A 46 1.56 -7.49 12.72
N LEU A 47 0.76 -8.36 12.12
CA LEU A 47 -0.55 -8.81 12.59
C LEU A 47 -0.44 -10.23 13.19
N SER A 48 -1.36 -10.61 14.09
CA SER A 48 -1.36 -11.94 14.68
C SER A 48 -1.51 -13.05 13.65
N CYS A 49 -2.34 -12.90 12.61
CA CYS A 49 -2.45 -13.87 11.52
C CYS A 49 -1.19 -14.00 10.66
N TYR A 50 -0.24 -13.08 10.76
CA TYR A 50 1.10 -13.18 10.14
C TYR A 50 2.18 -13.68 11.09
N GLY A 51 1.83 -13.96 12.36
CA GLY A 51 2.73 -14.59 13.34
C GLY A 51 3.29 -13.66 14.41
N THR A 52 2.89 -12.38 14.45
CA THR A 52 3.33 -11.45 15.50
C THR A 52 2.66 -11.78 16.84
N GLN A 53 3.43 -12.31 17.80
CA GLN A 53 2.91 -12.83 19.06
C GLN A 53 2.41 -11.73 20.01
N ALA A 54 3.03 -10.56 20.00
CA ALA A 54 2.73 -9.48 20.93
C ALA A 54 1.43 -8.72 20.61
N VAL A 55 0.84 -8.92 19.43
CA VAL A 55 -0.34 -8.19 18.95
C VAL A 55 -1.58 -9.09 18.92
N HIS A 56 -2.74 -8.51 19.26
CA HIS A 56 -4.03 -9.23 19.26
C HIS A 56 -5.01 -8.56 18.29
N THR A 57 -5.27 -9.21 17.14
CA THR A 57 -6.11 -8.68 16.05
C THR A 57 -7.19 -9.69 15.61
N PRO A 58 -8.15 -10.04 16.50
CA PRO A 58 -9.08 -11.16 16.30
C PRO A 58 -10.02 -10.98 15.10
N HIS A 59 -10.44 -9.75 14.77
CA HIS A 59 -11.32 -9.51 13.62
C HIS A 59 -10.57 -9.67 12.30
N ILE A 60 -9.31 -9.22 12.25
CA ILE A 60 -8.44 -9.41 11.08
C ILE A 60 -8.07 -10.90 10.95
N ASP A 61 -7.81 -11.59 12.05
CA ASP A 61 -7.53 -13.03 12.07
C ASP A 61 -8.73 -13.84 11.57
N GLN A 62 -9.94 -13.47 11.98
CA GLN A 62 -11.16 -14.07 11.46
C GLN A 62 -11.31 -13.83 9.94
N LEU A 63 -11.03 -12.61 9.46
CA LEU A 63 -11.06 -12.31 8.02
C LEU A 63 -10.06 -13.20 7.26
N ALA A 64 -8.86 -13.41 7.81
CA ALA A 64 -7.84 -14.29 7.24
C ALA A 64 -8.30 -15.77 7.22
N ALA A 65 -8.89 -16.24 8.31
CA ALA A 65 -9.42 -17.62 8.41
C ALA A 65 -10.59 -17.88 7.46
N GLU A 66 -11.44 -16.88 7.21
CA GLU A 66 -12.58 -16.99 6.30
C GLU A 66 -12.22 -16.80 4.82
N GLY A 67 -10.96 -16.57 4.50
CA GLY A 67 -10.53 -16.26 3.14
C GLY A 67 -9.11 -16.70 2.80
N VAL A 68 -8.39 -15.83 2.11
CA VAL A 68 -6.99 -16.05 1.72
C VAL A 68 -6.09 -14.98 2.31
N ARG A 69 -4.95 -15.42 2.84
CA ARG A 69 -3.85 -14.59 3.31
C ARG A 69 -2.67 -14.71 2.35
N TYR A 70 -2.24 -13.58 1.79
CA TYR A 70 -1.05 -13.49 0.94
C TYR A 70 0.19 -13.21 1.80
N THR A 71 1.22 -14.02 1.64
CA THR A 71 2.47 -13.87 2.41
C THR A 71 3.50 -12.99 1.72
N ARG A 72 3.31 -12.68 0.43
CA ARG A 72 4.25 -11.91 -0.40
C ARG A 72 3.50 -10.84 -1.20
N ALA A 73 2.84 -9.92 -0.48
CA ALA A 73 2.15 -8.78 -1.07
C ALA A 73 2.93 -7.46 -0.85
N PHE A 74 3.03 -6.64 -1.90
CA PHE A 74 3.89 -5.46 -1.90
C PHE A 74 3.19 -4.25 -2.49
N THR A 75 3.53 -3.07 -1.95
CA THR A 75 3.20 -1.81 -2.60
C THR A 75 4.25 -1.43 -3.65
N THR A 76 3.87 -0.59 -4.61
CA THR A 76 4.78 -0.08 -5.65
C THR A 76 5.61 1.12 -5.20
N ALA A 77 5.24 1.75 -4.07
CA ALA A 77 5.95 2.87 -3.49
C ALA A 77 5.84 2.85 -1.95
N PRO A 78 6.92 3.18 -1.21
CA PRO A 78 6.95 3.06 0.25
C PRO A 78 6.35 4.29 0.96
N VAL A 79 5.30 4.93 0.39
CA VAL A 79 4.68 6.12 0.97
C VAL A 79 3.26 6.35 0.44
N CYS A 80 2.38 6.88 1.29
CA CYS A 80 0.93 6.97 1.10
C CYS A 80 0.50 7.52 -0.27
N SER A 81 0.74 8.81 -0.56
CA SER A 81 0.12 9.45 -1.73
C SER A 81 0.62 8.88 -3.05
N THR A 82 1.85 8.42 -3.11
CA THR A 82 2.45 7.79 -4.28
C THR A 82 1.86 6.39 -4.50
N SER A 83 1.85 5.56 -3.47
CA SER A 83 1.22 4.23 -3.51
C SER A 83 -0.28 4.32 -3.82
N ARG A 84 -0.99 5.23 -3.15
CA ARG A 84 -2.44 5.44 -3.38
C ARG A 84 -2.74 5.94 -4.79
N SER A 85 -1.86 6.77 -5.38
CA SER A 85 -2.00 7.18 -6.78
C SER A 85 -1.88 6.00 -7.73
N ALA A 86 -0.92 5.11 -7.49
CA ALA A 86 -0.78 3.88 -8.27
C ALA A 86 -2.00 2.97 -8.11
N MET A 87 -2.49 2.76 -6.88
CA MET A 87 -3.69 1.97 -6.59
C MET A 87 -4.96 2.56 -7.21
N LEU A 88 -5.11 3.88 -7.18
CA LEU A 88 -6.29 4.54 -7.75
C LEU A 88 -6.33 4.51 -9.28
N THR A 89 -5.19 4.30 -9.94
CA THR A 89 -5.09 4.27 -11.41
C THR A 89 -4.84 2.88 -11.98
N GLY A 90 -4.36 1.92 -11.18
CA GLY A 90 -3.92 0.62 -11.66
C GLY A 90 -2.60 0.67 -12.45
N HIS A 91 -1.83 1.77 -12.34
CA HIS A 91 -0.58 1.98 -13.05
C HIS A 91 0.55 2.35 -12.09
N TYR A 92 1.78 1.97 -12.43
CA TYR A 92 2.95 2.41 -11.67
C TYR A 92 3.02 3.94 -11.63
N GLN A 93 3.36 4.49 -10.48
CA GLN A 93 3.45 5.94 -10.21
C GLN A 93 4.49 6.64 -11.10
N ASN A 94 5.54 5.94 -11.54
CA ASN A 94 6.53 6.48 -12.47
C ASN A 94 5.91 6.72 -13.85
N TYR A 95 5.12 5.78 -14.34
CA TYR A 95 4.40 5.88 -15.61
C TYR A 95 3.37 7.01 -15.65
N THR A 96 2.74 7.28 -14.50
CA THR A 96 1.71 8.32 -14.38
C THR A 96 2.24 9.67 -13.90
N HIS A 97 3.56 9.80 -13.68
CA HIS A 97 4.22 11.00 -13.13
C HIS A 97 3.66 11.43 -11.75
N THR A 98 3.20 10.45 -10.94
CA THR A 98 2.66 10.67 -9.59
C THR A 98 3.62 10.21 -8.49
N ASN A 99 4.90 10.02 -8.83
CA ASN A 99 5.96 9.41 -8.04
C ASN A 99 6.54 10.31 -6.94
N GLN A 100 6.17 11.59 -6.86
CA GLN A 100 6.66 12.50 -5.83
C GLN A 100 5.61 12.69 -4.73
N HIS A 101 5.94 12.29 -3.51
CA HIS A 101 5.02 12.34 -2.38
C HIS A 101 4.59 13.78 -2.06
N ARG A 102 3.26 13.99 -1.99
CA ARG A 102 2.61 15.26 -1.61
C ARG A 102 3.19 16.48 -2.33
N THR A 103 3.42 16.32 -3.62
CA THR A 103 3.86 17.45 -4.45
C THR A 103 2.84 18.60 -4.38
N GLN A 104 3.32 19.82 -4.28
CA GLN A 104 2.46 21.02 -4.29
C GLN A 104 1.77 21.20 -5.64
N LYS A 105 2.48 20.91 -6.73
CA LYS A 105 1.95 20.97 -8.09
C LYS A 105 1.56 19.58 -8.57
N LYS A 106 0.30 19.21 -8.41
CA LYS A 106 -0.26 17.96 -8.93
C LYS A 106 -0.47 18.04 -10.43
N HIS A 107 -0.26 16.92 -11.11
CA HIS A 107 -0.44 16.81 -12.56
C HIS A 107 -1.82 16.23 -12.92
N ILE A 108 -2.23 16.41 -14.17
CA ILE A 108 -3.29 15.64 -14.80
C ILE A 108 -2.67 14.31 -15.22
N LEU A 109 -3.41 13.21 -15.06
CA LEU A 109 -2.98 11.90 -15.51
C LEU A 109 -2.75 11.88 -17.03
N PRO A 110 -1.83 11.06 -17.55
CA PRO A 110 -1.65 10.87 -18.98
C PRO A 110 -2.96 10.48 -19.67
N TYR A 111 -3.05 10.83 -20.97
CA TYR A 111 -4.25 10.57 -21.76
C TYR A 111 -4.61 9.06 -21.76
N GLY A 112 -5.89 8.78 -21.57
CA GLY A 112 -6.40 7.40 -21.50
C GLY A 112 -6.29 6.73 -20.14
N ILE A 113 -5.60 7.33 -19.16
CA ILE A 113 -5.55 6.80 -17.79
C ILE A 113 -6.63 7.46 -16.95
N GLU A 114 -7.49 6.63 -16.39
CA GLU A 114 -8.63 7.07 -15.58
C GLU A 114 -8.62 6.40 -14.20
N PRO A 115 -9.09 7.09 -13.16
CA PRO A 115 -9.18 6.49 -11.82
C PRO A 115 -10.17 5.32 -11.78
N ILE A 116 -9.79 4.25 -11.07
CA ILE A 116 -10.61 3.04 -10.88
C ILE A 116 -12.04 3.36 -10.39
N PRO A 117 -12.24 4.22 -9.36
CA PRO A 117 -13.61 4.54 -8.94
C PRO A 117 -14.44 5.24 -10.03
N LEU A 118 -13.82 6.03 -10.92
CA LEU A 118 -14.51 6.66 -12.04
C LEU A 118 -14.97 5.62 -13.06
N LEU A 119 -14.11 4.67 -13.41
CA LEU A 119 -14.42 3.55 -14.31
C LEU A 119 -15.59 2.72 -13.75
N LEU A 120 -15.55 2.38 -12.47
CA LEU A 120 -16.60 1.64 -11.79
C LEU A 120 -17.92 2.40 -11.71
N SER A 121 -17.87 3.72 -11.45
CA SER A 121 -19.06 4.58 -11.44
C SER A 121 -19.77 4.59 -12.80
N ARG A 122 -19.01 4.69 -13.90
CA ARG A 122 -19.56 4.61 -15.27
C ARG A 122 -20.12 3.23 -15.59
N ALA A 123 -19.56 2.18 -14.99
CA ALA A 123 -20.07 0.81 -15.10
C ALA A 123 -21.33 0.56 -14.23
N GLY A 124 -21.83 1.58 -13.53
CA GLY A 124 -23.05 1.51 -12.73
C GLY A 124 -22.89 1.10 -11.27
N TYR A 125 -21.67 1.03 -10.77
CA TYR A 125 -21.44 0.86 -9.34
C TYR A 125 -21.78 2.12 -8.54
N CYS A 126 -22.32 1.96 -7.33
CA CYS A 126 -22.29 2.98 -6.30
C CYS A 126 -20.86 3.05 -5.76
N THR A 127 -20.12 4.10 -6.07
CA THR A 127 -18.72 4.25 -5.63
C THR A 127 -18.68 5.10 -4.38
N ALA A 128 -18.40 4.46 -3.23
CA ALA A 128 -18.42 5.12 -1.93
C ALA A 128 -16.98 5.39 -1.45
N LEU A 129 -16.72 6.61 -0.99
CA LEU A 129 -15.52 6.96 -0.25
C LEU A 129 -15.79 6.92 1.24
N GLY A 130 -15.38 5.82 1.88
CA GLY A 130 -15.65 5.52 3.27
C GLY A 130 -16.93 4.72 3.49
N CYS A 131 -17.25 4.55 4.78
CA CYS A 131 -18.51 3.97 5.25
C CYS A 131 -19.08 4.80 6.42
N GLY A 132 -18.90 6.11 6.35
CA GLY A 132 -19.16 7.04 7.45
C GLY A 132 -17.95 7.30 8.36
N LEU A 133 -16.82 6.62 8.14
CA LEU A 133 -15.57 6.76 8.90
C LEU A 133 -14.59 7.70 8.18
N SER A 134 -13.52 7.16 7.59
CA SER A 134 -12.49 7.98 6.91
C SER A 134 -12.80 8.19 5.43
N LYS A 135 -12.50 9.41 4.93
CA LYS A 135 -12.66 9.82 3.53
C LYS A 135 -11.32 10.12 2.85
N LYS A 136 -10.23 9.51 3.29
CA LYS A 136 -8.90 9.81 2.78
C LYS A 136 -8.67 9.18 1.40
N THR A 137 -8.27 10.00 0.43
CA THR A 137 -7.82 9.57 -0.91
C THR A 137 -6.31 9.74 -1.09
N ASP A 138 -5.76 10.88 -0.74
CA ASP A 138 -4.33 11.25 -0.73
C ASP A 138 -3.61 10.95 -2.06
N GLN A 139 -4.20 11.34 -3.19
CA GLN A 139 -3.61 11.17 -4.52
C GLN A 139 -2.76 12.36 -4.96
N ASN A 140 -1.79 12.11 -5.85
CA ASN A 140 -0.87 13.10 -6.43
C ASN A 140 -1.31 13.62 -7.81
N PHE A 141 -2.55 13.48 -8.18
CA PHE A 141 -3.10 13.96 -9.46
C PHE A 141 -4.41 14.73 -9.25
N THR A 142 -4.85 15.48 -10.29
CA THR A 142 -6.00 16.38 -10.21
C THR A 142 -7.27 15.82 -10.84
N ASN A 143 -7.21 14.71 -11.57
CA ASN A 143 -8.37 14.09 -12.20
C ASN A 143 -9.47 13.75 -11.19
N LYS A 144 -10.73 13.90 -11.62
CA LYS A 144 -11.90 13.52 -10.80
C LYS A 144 -11.87 12.02 -10.50
N LEU A 145 -12.00 11.67 -9.23
CA LEU A 145 -11.92 10.27 -8.79
C LEU A 145 -13.18 9.44 -9.12
N GLY A 146 -14.36 10.08 -9.17
CA GLY A 146 -15.60 9.38 -9.51
C GLY A 146 -16.34 8.75 -8.35
N PHE A 147 -16.01 9.07 -7.09
CA PHE A 147 -16.84 8.69 -5.96
C PHE A 147 -18.18 9.44 -6.01
N THR A 148 -19.28 8.69 -5.87
CA THR A 148 -20.66 9.18 -5.95
C THR A 148 -21.37 9.17 -4.61
N ALA A 149 -20.79 8.54 -3.60
CA ALA A 149 -21.35 8.35 -2.27
C ALA A 149 -20.25 8.44 -1.19
N ASN A 150 -20.65 8.51 0.08
CA ASN A 150 -19.75 8.39 1.24
C ASN A 150 -20.05 7.16 2.11
N ASN A 151 -21.05 6.37 1.71
CA ASN A 151 -21.43 5.11 2.35
C ASN A 151 -22.11 4.21 1.32
N TRP A 152 -21.84 2.90 1.33
CA TRP A 152 -22.47 1.94 0.43
C TRP A 152 -24.00 1.82 0.62
N SER A 153 -24.53 2.22 1.78
CA SER A 153 -25.99 2.23 2.03
C SER A 153 -26.74 3.25 1.15
N GLN A 154 -26.04 4.19 0.49
CA GLN A 154 -26.61 5.15 -0.45
C GLN A 154 -26.85 4.56 -1.86
N ARG A 155 -26.50 3.29 -2.08
CA ARG A 155 -26.77 2.58 -3.33
C ARG A 155 -28.26 2.40 -3.57
N LYS A 156 -28.65 2.31 -4.84
CA LYS A 156 -30.00 1.90 -5.22
C LYS A 156 -30.21 0.40 -4.92
N PRO A 157 -31.47 -0.07 -4.76
CA PRO A 157 -31.75 -1.50 -4.67
C PRO A 157 -31.07 -2.29 -5.81
N SER A 158 -30.44 -3.42 -5.48
CA SER A 158 -29.70 -4.29 -6.42
C SER A 158 -28.51 -3.65 -7.13
N GLN A 159 -28.16 -2.40 -6.84
CA GLN A 159 -26.96 -1.77 -7.38
C GLN A 159 -25.71 -2.30 -6.67
N PRO A 160 -24.69 -2.83 -7.38
CA PRO A 160 -23.42 -3.19 -6.76
C PRO A 160 -22.70 -1.95 -6.26
N PHE A 161 -21.91 -2.10 -5.19
CA PHE A 161 -21.08 -1.01 -4.69
C PHE A 161 -19.59 -1.35 -4.77
N PHE A 162 -18.78 -0.29 -4.90
CA PHE A 162 -17.37 -0.26 -4.59
C PHE A 162 -17.16 0.73 -3.45
N ALA A 163 -16.65 0.28 -2.31
CA ALA A 163 -16.37 1.14 -1.17
C ALA A 163 -14.88 1.09 -0.82
N GLN A 164 -14.21 2.24 -0.83
CA GLN A 164 -12.85 2.40 -0.33
C GLN A 164 -12.89 3.01 1.06
N VAL A 165 -12.40 2.28 2.04
CA VAL A 165 -12.34 2.71 3.44
C VAL A 165 -10.88 2.79 3.88
N THR A 166 -10.44 3.92 4.41
CA THR A 166 -9.12 4.04 5.01
C THR A 166 -9.22 3.93 6.52
N GLU A 167 -8.50 2.98 7.12
CA GLU A 167 -8.28 2.90 8.56
C GLU A 167 -6.97 3.62 8.89
N ALA A 168 -7.08 4.78 9.51
CA ALA A 168 -5.98 5.71 9.72
C ALA A 168 -5.39 5.68 11.14
N THR A 169 -5.90 4.82 12.02
CA THR A 169 -5.45 4.72 13.43
C THR A 169 -3.96 4.39 13.52
N THR A 170 -3.46 3.61 12.59
CA THR A 170 -2.05 3.20 12.51
C THR A 170 -1.09 4.31 12.07
N HIS A 171 -1.60 5.43 11.52
CA HIS A 171 -0.77 6.60 11.19
C HIS A 171 -0.34 7.34 12.46
N ARG A 172 0.93 7.78 12.56
CA ARG A 172 1.38 8.63 13.68
C ARG A 172 0.59 9.95 13.66
N THR A 173 0.04 10.44 14.79
CA THR A 173 0.42 10.23 16.19
C THR A 173 -0.37 9.09 16.82
N TRP A 174 0.32 8.23 17.55
CA TRP A 174 -0.28 7.03 18.13
C TRP A 174 -0.94 7.29 19.46
N LYS A 175 -1.91 6.44 19.83
CA LYS A 175 -2.57 6.37 21.13
C LYS A 175 -2.08 5.12 21.86
N ARG A 176 -2.43 4.97 23.13
CA ARG A 176 -2.30 3.71 23.86
C ARG A 176 -3.61 2.93 23.73
N ASP A 177 -3.53 1.61 23.65
CA ASP A 177 -4.73 0.76 23.81
C ASP A 177 -5.03 0.62 25.31
N GLU A 178 -6.18 1.13 25.74
CA GLU A 178 -6.59 1.14 27.13
C GLU A 178 -7.06 -0.23 27.61
N GLU A 179 -7.58 -1.07 26.71
CA GLU A 179 -8.13 -2.37 27.04
C GLU A 179 -7.05 -3.48 26.98
N ASN A 180 -6.14 -3.38 26.01
CA ASN A 180 -5.11 -4.38 25.77
C ASN A 180 -3.73 -3.72 25.57
N PRO A 181 -3.16 -3.08 26.61
CA PRO A 181 -1.84 -2.48 26.50
C PRO A 181 -0.76 -3.55 26.31
N ILE A 182 0.15 -3.33 25.37
CA ILE A 182 1.25 -4.26 25.11
C ILE A 182 2.42 -3.96 26.06
N ASP A 183 2.93 -5.01 26.72
CA ASP A 183 4.18 -4.94 27.47
C ASP A 183 5.37 -4.85 26.50
N GLU A 184 6.17 -3.79 26.62
CA GLU A 184 7.36 -3.58 25.79
C GLU A 184 8.44 -4.66 25.94
N ASN A 185 8.42 -5.44 27.01
CA ASN A 185 9.35 -6.55 27.20
C ASN A 185 9.00 -7.75 26.32
N ASN A 186 7.77 -7.87 25.87
CA ASN A 186 7.27 -8.96 25.04
C ASN A 186 7.35 -8.69 23.53
N VAL A 187 7.85 -7.51 23.12
CA VAL A 187 7.98 -7.20 21.70
C VAL A 187 9.32 -7.70 21.14
N GLU A 188 9.28 -8.18 19.90
CA GLU A 188 10.46 -8.51 19.11
C GLU A 188 10.81 -7.32 18.22
N LEU A 189 12.04 -6.81 18.38
CA LEU A 189 12.54 -5.71 17.56
C LEU A 189 13.31 -6.25 16.35
N PRO A 190 13.17 -5.62 15.17
CA PRO A 190 14.12 -5.83 14.07
C PRO A 190 15.57 -5.57 14.51
N PRO A 191 16.56 -6.38 14.08
CA PRO A 191 17.96 -6.29 14.54
C PRO A 191 18.64 -4.95 14.22
N TYR A 192 18.12 -4.22 13.25
CA TYR A 192 18.61 -2.88 12.90
C TYR A 192 18.10 -1.76 13.84
N TYR A 193 17.34 -2.08 14.88
CA TYR A 193 17.02 -1.15 15.95
C TYR A 193 17.80 -1.48 17.22
N PRO A 194 18.39 -0.47 17.88
CA PRO A 194 18.97 -0.66 19.20
C PRO A 194 17.91 -1.11 20.21
N ASP A 195 18.26 -2.10 21.02
CA ASP A 195 17.39 -2.59 22.07
C ASP A 195 17.45 -1.66 23.27
N THR A 196 16.60 -0.63 23.30
CA THR A 196 16.48 0.33 24.38
C THR A 196 15.04 0.41 24.87
N PRO A 197 14.79 0.78 26.16
CA PRO A 197 13.43 0.91 26.67
C PRO A 197 12.53 1.82 25.82
N LEU A 198 13.08 2.96 25.33
CA LEU A 198 12.33 3.91 24.53
C LEU A 198 11.93 3.32 23.17
N ILE A 199 12.84 2.60 22.49
CA ILE A 199 12.54 1.97 21.19
C ILE A 199 11.54 0.83 21.37
N ARG A 200 11.71 -0.01 22.38
CA ARG A 200 10.74 -1.07 22.72
C ARG A 200 9.35 -0.50 22.96
N ARG A 201 9.26 0.57 23.77
CA ARG A 201 7.96 1.22 24.06
C ARG A 201 7.36 1.90 22.82
N ASP A 202 8.15 2.59 21.98
CA ASP A 202 7.68 3.17 20.72
C ASP A 202 7.15 2.08 19.78
N TRP A 203 7.86 0.95 19.66
CA TRP A 203 7.43 -0.21 18.89
C TRP A 203 6.12 -0.81 19.41
N ALA A 204 6.02 -1.06 20.71
CA ALA A 204 4.81 -1.56 21.33
C ALA A 204 3.62 -0.60 21.15
N ASN A 205 3.83 0.72 21.27
CA ASN A 205 2.81 1.73 20.96
C ASN A 205 2.31 1.62 19.50
N GLY A 206 3.20 1.29 18.57
CA GLY A 206 2.83 1.05 17.18
C GLY A 206 1.98 -0.21 16.99
N LEU A 207 2.34 -1.30 17.65
CA LEU A 207 1.57 -2.55 17.63
C LEU A 207 0.18 -2.36 18.27
N GLU A 208 0.05 -1.54 19.31
CA GLU A 208 -1.25 -1.18 19.90
C GLU A 208 -2.17 -0.49 18.88
N GLN A 209 -1.63 0.25 17.88
CA GLN A 209 -2.48 0.85 16.84
C GLN A 209 -3.12 -0.21 15.94
N LEU A 210 -2.47 -1.36 15.73
CA LEU A 210 -3.07 -2.47 14.98
C LEU A 210 -4.25 -3.07 15.73
N GLN A 211 -4.17 -3.20 17.07
CA GLN A 211 -5.29 -3.65 17.89
C GLN A 211 -6.47 -2.67 17.85
N LEU A 212 -6.18 -1.36 17.89
CA LEU A 212 -7.21 -0.32 17.75
C LEU A 212 -7.83 -0.30 16.36
N ALA A 213 -7.03 -0.50 15.32
CA ALA A 213 -7.51 -0.63 13.94
C ALA A 213 -8.37 -1.89 13.75
N ASP A 214 -7.98 -3.01 14.37
CA ASP A 214 -8.74 -4.26 14.37
C ASP A 214 -10.17 -4.06 14.89
N LYS A 215 -10.33 -3.35 16.03
CA LYS A 215 -11.64 -3.02 16.58
C LYS A 215 -12.50 -2.21 15.58
N THR A 216 -11.88 -1.30 14.83
CA THR A 216 -12.58 -0.52 13.79
C THR A 216 -12.95 -1.39 12.60
N ILE A 217 -12.05 -2.26 12.16
CA ILE A 217 -12.29 -3.21 11.05
C ILE A 217 -13.41 -4.17 11.43
N GLY A 218 -13.44 -4.68 12.67
CA GLY A 218 -14.54 -5.50 13.16
C GLY A 218 -15.90 -4.82 13.02
N LYS A 219 -16.02 -3.53 13.37
CA LYS A 219 -17.25 -2.75 13.19
C LYS A 219 -17.64 -2.58 11.71
N ILE A 220 -16.66 -2.42 10.82
CA ILE A 220 -16.92 -2.33 9.37
C ILE A 220 -17.46 -3.65 8.82
N LEU A 221 -16.85 -4.76 9.22
CA LEU A 221 -17.28 -6.11 8.80
C LEU A 221 -18.65 -6.45 9.38
N GLN A 222 -18.90 -6.14 10.64
CA GLN A 222 -20.21 -6.31 11.27
C GLN A 222 -21.31 -5.51 10.56
N LYS A 223 -21.02 -4.23 10.20
CA LYS A 223 -21.98 -3.44 9.41
C LYS A 223 -22.28 -4.08 8.06
N LEU A 224 -21.30 -4.68 7.39
CA LEU A 224 -21.53 -5.39 6.13
C LEU A 224 -22.45 -6.60 6.33
N ASP A 225 -22.28 -7.31 7.43
CA ASP A 225 -23.08 -8.48 7.80
C ASP A 225 -24.51 -8.07 8.18
N ASP A 226 -24.70 -7.02 8.99
CA ASP A 226 -25.99 -6.45 9.39
C ASP A 226 -26.79 -5.93 8.17
N ASP A 227 -26.11 -5.40 7.17
CA ASP A 227 -26.72 -4.97 5.90
C ASP A 227 -27.10 -6.15 4.98
N GLY A 228 -26.81 -7.41 5.35
CA GLY A 228 -27.08 -8.62 4.56
C GLY A 228 -26.26 -8.73 3.28
N LEU A 229 -25.05 -8.18 3.26
CA LEU A 229 -24.23 -8.04 2.05
C LEU A 229 -23.01 -8.96 2.03
N ARG A 230 -22.77 -9.72 3.11
CA ARG A 230 -21.57 -10.56 3.31
C ARG A 230 -21.29 -11.48 2.12
N ASP A 231 -22.28 -12.24 1.69
CA ASP A 231 -22.09 -13.36 0.75
C ASP A 231 -21.78 -12.89 -0.68
N ASN A 232 -22.27 -11.71 -1.07
CA ASN A 232 -22.01 -11.13 -2.39
C ASN A 232 -20.97 -9.99 -2.36
N THR A 233 -20.10 -9.97 -1.36
CA THR A 233 -19.06 -8.94 -1.24
C THR A 233 -17.66 -9.53 -1.20
N LEU A 234 -16.82 -9.12 -2.15
CA LEU A 234 -15.37 -9.28 -2.06
C LEU A 234 -14.83 -8.25 -1.08
N VAL A 235 -14.38 -8.70 0.08
CA VAL A 235 -13.66 -7.88 1.07
C VAL A 235 -12.16 -8.00 0.80
N ILE A 236 -11.47 -6.88 0.69
CA ILE A 236 -10.02 -6.77 0.52
C ILE A 236 -9.49 -5.90 1.65
N LEU A 237 -8.57 -6.42 2.46
CA LEU A 237 -7.82 -5.67 3.46
C LEU A 237 -6.36 -5.61 3.05
N ILE A 238 -5.79 -4.40 2.94
CA ILE A 238 -4.40 -4.17 2.55
C ILE A 238 -3.76 -3.05 3.35
N GLY A 239 -2.41 -2.99 3.36
CA GLY A 239 -1.65 -1.79 3.72
C GLY A 239 -1.42 -0.88 2.52
N ASP A 240 -1.39 0.45 2.72
CA ASP A 240 -1.01 1.38 1.65
C ASP A 240 0.50 1.49 1.46
N ASN A 241 1.26 1.36 2.51
CA ASN A 241 2.72 1.20 2.55
C ASN A 241 3.14 0.54 3.87
N GLY A 242 4.42 0.22 4.01
CA GLY A 242 4.94 -0.43 5.20
C GLY A 242 5.05 0.49 6.42
N ARG A 243 5.75 0.01 7.44
CA ARG A 243 5.78 0.55 8.82
C ARG A 243 6.18 2.01 8.91
N CYS A 244 5.44 2.78 9.71
CA CYS A 244 5.71 4.18 10.06
C CYS A 244 6.88 4.32 11.06
N MET A 245 8.02 3.73 10.72
CA MET A 245 9.25 3.63 11.52
C MET A 245 10.48 3.98 10.69
N PRO A 246 11.65 4.32 11.30
CA PRO A 246 12.90 4.43 10.57
C PRO A 246 13.17 3.17 9.74
N ARG A 247 13.79 3.32 8.56
CA ARG A 247 14.04 2.21 7.61
C ARG A 247 12.79 1.48 7.09
N GLY A 248 11.58 1.85 7.54
CA GLY A 248 10.30 1.42 7.01
C GLY A 248 9.79 2.39 5.94
N LYS A 249 8.74 3.16 6.27
CA LYS A 249 8.16 4.20 5.39
C LYS A 249 9.23 5.08 4.74
N GLN A 250 9.12 5.31 3.44
CA GLN A 250 10.06 6.00 2.54
C GLN A 250 11.24 5.15 2.05
N PHE A 251 11.39 3.87 2.42
CA PHE A 251 12.48 3.01 1.96
C PHE A 251 11.95 1.76 1.24
N LEU A 252 12.75 1.21 0.33
CA LEU A 252 12.37 0.04 -0.48
C LEU A 252 12.69 -1.31 0.18
N TYR A 253 13.08 -1.29 1.46
CA TYR A 253 13.21 -2.51 2.26
C TYR A 253 11.84 -3.16 2.53
N GLU A 254 11.84 -4.44 2.91
CA GLU A 254 10.58 -5.15 3.28
C GLU A 254 9.77 -4.32 4.29
N GLY A 255 10.41 -3.70 5.28
CA GLY A 255 9.74 -2.83 6.24
C GLY A 255 8.96 -1.65 5.64
N GLY A 256 9.30 -1.23 4.41
CA GLY A 256 8.65 -0.11 3.73
C GLY A 256 7.68 -0.51 2.61
N ILE A 257 7.84 -1.70 2.02
CA ILE A 257 7.02 -2.11 0.86
C ILE A 257 6.22 -3.39 1.08
N SER A 258 6.56 -4.25 2.04
CA SER A 258 5.77 -5.43 2.38
C SER A 258 4.52 -5.01 3.16
N ILE A 259 3.36 -5.42 2.69
CA ILE A 259 2.05 -5.04 3.22
C ILE A 259 1.18 -6.27 3.47
N PRO A 260 0.25 -6.22 4.45
CA PRO A 260 -0.75 -7.25 4.58
C PRO A 260 -1.68 -7.24 3.37
N LEU A 261 -2.12 -8.41 2.94
CA LEU A 261 -3.20 -8.59 1.98
C LEU A 261 -4.03 -9.79 2.38
N LEU A 262 -5.27 -9.52 2.75
CA LEU A 262 -6.29 -10.52 3.06
C LEU A 262 -7.48 -10.32 2.13
N MET A 263 -8.06 -11.41 1.63
CA MET A 263 -9.26 -11.34 0.81
C MET A 263 -10.27 -12.39 1.27
N ARG A 264 -11.55 -12.00 1.39
CA ARG A 264 -12.67 -12.88 1.69
C ARG A 264 -13.78 -12.66 0.65
N TRP A 265 -14.25 -13.74 0.07
CA TRP A 265 -15.44 -13.75 -0.79
C TRP A 265 -16.12 -15.11 -0.67
N PRO A 266 -17.18 -15.23 0.14
CA PRO A 266 -17.85 -16.50 0.40
C PRO A 266 -18.30 -17.19 -0.90
N GLY A 267 -18.09 -18.50 -0.99
CA GLY A 267 -18.42 -19.29 -2.19
C GLY A 267 -17.45 -19.14 -3.37
N HIS A 268 -16.52 -18.18 -3.34
CA HIS A 268 -15.55 -17.91 -4.42
C HIS A 268 -14.09 -18.06 -3.97
N ILE A 269 -13.77 -17.70 -2.75
CA ILE A 269 -12.45 -17.88 -2.15
C ILE A 269 -12.56 -18.95 -1.07
N LYS A 270 -11.70 -19.98 -1.15
CA LYS A 270 -11.64 -21.03 -0.14
C LYS A 270 -11.06 -20.46 1.16
N SER A 271 -11.73 -20.72 2.28
CA SER A 271 -11.28 -20.38 3.63
C SER A 271 -9.94 -21.02 3.97
N GLU A 272 -9.23 -20.46 4.93
CA GLU A 272 -7.93 -20.92 5.45
C GLU A 272 -6.85 -21.09 4.36
N THR A 273 -6.96 -20.31 3.27
CA THR A 273 -5.99 -20.37 2.17
C THR A 273 -4.79 -19.48 2.48
N VAL A 274 -3.58 -20.01 2.27
CA VAL A 274 -2.33 -19.24 2.30
C VAL A 274 -1.75 -19.19 0.89
N CYS A 275 -1.58 -17.99 0.34
CA CYS A 275 -0.99 -17.76 -0.97
C CYS A 275 0.42 -17.20 -0.85
N ASN A 276 1.40 -17.89 -1.45
CA ASN A 276 2.82 -17.51 -1.44
C ASN A 276 3.28 -16.91 -2.78
N ASP A 277 2.36 -16.53 -3.66
CA ASP A 277 2.71 -15.89 -4.92
C ASP A 277 3.15 -14.44 -4.72
N LEU A 278 3.98 -13.96 -5.64
CA LEU A 278 4.38 -12.55 -5.66
C LEU A 278 3.22 -11.71 -6.19
N VAL A 279 2.69 -10.81 -5.36
CA VAL A 279 1.63 -9.90 -5.75
C VAL A 279 1.97 -8.46 -5.38
N ASN A 280 1.40 -7.51 -6.10
CA ASN A 280 1.50 -6.10 -5.77
C ASN A 280 0.12 -5.41 -5.78
N THR A 281 0.06 -4.19 -5.30
CA THR A 281 -1.19 -3.43 -5.18
C THR A 281 -1.92 -3.21 -6.51
N LEU A 282 -1.23 -3.22 -7.65
CA LEU A 282 -1.84 -3.04 -8.98
C LEU A 282 -2.67 -4.26 -9.41
N ASP A 283 -2.34 -5.45 -8.87
CA ASP A 283 -3.08 -6.69 -9.15
C ASP A 283 -4.49 -6.63 -8.58
N ILE A 284 -4.65 -5.96 -7.45
CA ILE A 284 -5.97 -5.70 -6.86
C ILE A 284 -6.81 -4.84 -7.81
N CYS A 285 -6.20 -3.80 -8.38
CA CYS A 285 -6.86 -2.93 -9.35
C CYS A 285 -7.36 -3.70 -10.57
N LYS A 286 -6.48 -4.54 -11.16
CA LYS A 286 -6.81 -5.38 -12.30
C LYS A 286 -7.92 -6.38 -11.95
N THR A 287 -7.84 -7.01 -10.77
CA THR A 287 -8.85 -7.95 -10.29
C THR A 287 -10.22 -7.27 -10.13
N ILE A 288 -10.28 -6.09 -9.51
CA ILE A 288 -11.51 -5.33 -9.32
C ILE A 288 -12.15 -4.97 -10.67
N ILE A 289 -11.37 -4.46 -11.62
CA ILE A 289 -11.84 -4.04 -12.94
C ILE A 289 -12.36 -5.23 -13.75
N ASP A 290 -11.67 -6.37 -13.71
CA ASP A 290 -12.10 -7.60 -14.39
C ASP A 290 -13.41 -8.15 -13.81
N LEU A 291 -13.53 -8.21 -12.48
CA LEU A 291 -14.76 -8.63 -11.79
C LEU A 291 -15.95 -7.72 -12.08
N ALA A 292 -15.69 -6.43 -12.27
CA ALA A 292 -16.72 -5.48 -12.67
C ALA A 292 -17.11 -5.60 -14.14
N GLY A 293 -16.37 -6.35 -14.95
CA GLY A 293 -16.58 -6.46 -16.39
C GLY A 293 -16.33 -5.17 -17.13
N VAL A 294 -15.35 -4.39 -16.68
CA VAL A 294 -14.96 -3.07 -17.23
C VAL A 294 -13.73 -3.22 -18.12
N GLU A 295 -13.78 -2.68 -19.33
CA GLU A 295 -12.62 -2.53 -20.19
C GLU A 295 -12.04 -1.13 -19.97
N PRO A 296 -10.85 -1.00 -19.36
CA PRO A 296 -10.23 0.31 -19.15
C PRO A 296 -9.70 0.87 -20.48
N PRO A 297 -9.73 2.20 -20.70
CA PRO A 297 -9.22 2.81 -21.93
C PRO A 297 -7.73 2.56 -22.18
N HIS A 298 -6.95 2.28 -21.13
CA HIS A 298 -5.55 1.93 -21.17
C HIS A 298 -5.30 0.66 -20.35
N PRO A 299 -4.54 -0.33 -20.85
CA PRO A 299 -4.25 -1.57 -20.15
C PRO A 299 -3.60 -1.31 -18.78
N LEU A 300 -4.11 -1.95 -17.72
CA LEU A 300 -3.56 -1.84 -16.37
C LEU A 300 -2.24 -2.63 -16.25
N HIS A 301 -1.35 -2.19 -15.37
CA HIS A 301 -0.06 -2.83 -15.15
C HIS A 301 -0.12 -4.04 -14.19
N GLY A 302 -1.25 -4.27 -13.53
CA GLY A 302 -1.47 -5.41 -12.65
C GLY A 302 -1.90 -6.67 -13.40
N MET A 303 -1.92 -7.79 -12.67
CA MET A 303 -2.46 -9.07 -13.09
C MET A 303 -3.69 -9.41 -12.25
N ASN A 304 -4.65 -10.16 -12.82
CA ASN A 304 -5.79 -10.63 -12.06
C ASN A 304 -5.37 -11.71 -11.06
N LEU A 305 -5.65 -11.51 -9.77
CA LEU A 305 -5.28 -12.42 -8.68
C LEU A 305 -5.94 -13.80 -8.78
N PHE A 306 -7.04 -13.91 -9.54
CA PHE A 306 -7.74 -15.19 -9.78
C PHE A 306 -7.29 -15.90 -11.06
N SER A 307 -6.34 -15.32 -11.83
CA SER A 307 -5.80 -15.94 -13.02
C SER A 307 -4.59 -16.82 -12.72
N ASP A 308 -4.36 -17.85 -13.54
CA ASP A 308 -3.15 -18.68 -13.42
C ASP A 308 -1.86 -17.93 -13.82
N GLU A 309 -1.97 -16.80 -14.51
CA GLU A 309 -0.82 -15.99 -14.92
C GLU A 309 -0.08 -15.38 -13.70
N ILE A 310 -0.79 -15.09 -12.61
CA ILE A 310 -0.16 -14.56 -11.38
C ILE A 310 0.89 -15.52 -10.80
N LYS A 311 0.66 -16.83 -10.93
CA LYS A 311 1.56 -17.89 -10.45
C LYS A 311 2.90 -17.91 -11.17
N LYS A 312 2.94 -17.40 -12.42
CA LYS A 312 4.14 -17.34 -13.28
C LYS A 312 4.98 -16.10 -13.03
N ARG A 313 4.50 -15.15 -12.20
CA ARG A 313 5.24 -13.94 -11.91
C ARG A 313 6.59 -14.22 -11.26
N THR A 314 7.64 -13.69 -11.87
CA THR A 314 9.01 -13.84 -11.37
C THR A 314 9.44 -12.64 -10.52
N TYR A 315 8.95 -11.43 -10.86
CA TYR A 315 9.39 -10.19 -10.25
C TYR A 315 8.23 -9.24 -9.93
N ILE A 316 8.41 -8.46 -8.87
CA ILE A 316 7.68 -7.23 -8.61
C ILE A 316 8.68 -6.07 -8.54
N PHE A 317 8.17 -4.84 -8.74
CA PHE A 317 8.99 -3.64 -8.78
C PHE A 317 8.41 -2.58 -7.84
N ALA A 318 9.32 -1.79 -7.27
CA ALA A 318 8.96 -0.63 -6.46
C ALA A 318 9.94 0.52 -6.70
N ALA A 319 9.45 1.74 -6.54
CA ALA A 319 10.23 2.94 -6.73
C ALA A 319 10.01 3.96 -5.62
N ARG A 320 11.07 4.68 -5.28
CA ARG A 320 11.07 5.84 -4.42
C ARG A 320 11.65 7.02 -5.16
N ASP A 321 11.00 8.18 -5.03
CA ASP A 321 11.53 9.46 -5.46
C ASP A 321 11.41 10.49 -4.31
N LYS A 322 11.16 11.78 -4.58
CA LYS A 322 11.01 12.80 -3.55
C LYS A 322 9.90 12.45 -2.56
N MET A 323 10.21 12.54 -1.27
CA MET A 323 9.26 12.30 -0.17
C MET A 323 9.35 13.41 0.87
N ASP A 324 8.31 14.23 0.99
CA ASP A 324 8.29 15.44 1.81
C ASP A 324 9.50 16.35 1.50
N ASP A 325 10.37 16.61 2.47
CA ASP A 325 11.59 17.42 2.32
C ASP A 325 12.75 16.64 1.71
N THR A 326 12.66 15.31 1.62
CA THR A 326 13.76 14.43 1.24
C THR A 326 13.80 14.20 -0.27
N HIS A 327 14.88 14.65 -0.93
CA HIS A 327 15.18 14.29 -2.30
C HIS A 327 16.11 13.10 -2.34
N ASP A 328 15.60 11.98 -2.80
CA ASP A 328 16.32 10.73 -3.00
C ASP A 328 15.59 9.92 -4.05
N ALA A 329 16.28 9.02 -4.73
CA ALA A 329 15.67 8.16 -5.72
C ALA A 329 16.27 6.76 -5.65
N MET A 330 15.38 5.77 -5.57
CA MET A 330 15.74 4.36 -5.50
C MET A 330 14.80 3.56 -6.39
N ARG A 331 15.28 2.45 -6.94
CA ARG A 331 14.48 1.47 -7.69
C ARG A 331 14.77 0.09 -7.15
N ALA A 332 13.74 -0.73 -7.00
CA ALA A 332 13.89 -2.11 -6.53
C ALA A 332 13.19 -3.10 -7.45
N VAL A 333 13.80 -4.26 -7.58
CA VAL A 333 13.20 -5.48 -8.12
C VAL A 333 13.30 -6.59 -7.08
N ARG A 334 12.20 -7.32 -6.89
CA ARG A 334 12.12 -8.43 -5.93
C ARG A 334 11.61 -9.69 -6.63
N SER A 335 12.36 -10.77 -6.48
CA SER A 335 11.94 -12.15 -6.79
C SER A 335 11.32 -12.81 -5.56
N LYS A 336 11.02 -14.12 -5.59
CA LYS A 336 10.55 -14.86 -4.38
C LYS A 336 11.61 -14.93 -3.28
N ARG A 337 12.89 -14.86 -3.62
CA ARG A 337 14.01 -15.01 -2.66
C ARG A 337 14.87 -13.75 -2.56
N TYR A 338 15.22 -13.12 -3.68
CA TYR A 338 16.19 -12.02 -3.69
C TYR A 338 15.52 -10.68 -3.93
N LYS A 339 16.07 -9.63 -3.29
CA LYS A 339 15.76 -8.23 -3.59
C LYS A 339 17.02 -7.51 -4.00
N TYR A 340 16.93 -6.79 -5.11
CA TYR A 340 17.98 -5.89 -5.59
C TYR A 340 17.45 -4.46 -5.56
N ILE A 341 18.27 -3.54 -5.01
CA ILE A 341 17.98 -2.11 -4.94
C ILE A 341 19.08 -1.36 -5.68
N ARG A 342 18.68 -0.43 -6.56
CA ARG A 342 19.57 0.55 -7.19
C ARG A 342 19.35 1.91 -6.55
N ASN A 343 20.40 2.48 -5.94
CA ASN A 343 20.41 3.81 -5.37
C ASN A 343 20.87 4.80 -6.44
N LEU A 344 19.95 5.65 -6.92
CA LEU A 344 20.23 6.62 -7.99
C LEU A 344 20.91 7.90 -7.48
N MET A 345 20.94 8.09 -6.16
CA MET A 345 21.62 9.18 -5.46
C MET A 345 22.46 8.61 -4.30
N PRO A 346 23.50 7.81 -4.60
CA PRO A 346 24.31 7.16 -3.56
C PRO A 346 25.06 8.16 -2.67
N GLU A 347 25.36 9.34 -3.18
CA GLU A 347 25.98 10.43 -2.44
C GLU A 347 25.11 11.05 -1.33
N ARG A 348 23.87 10.63 -1.22
CA ARG A 348 22.92 11.08 -0.19
C ARG A 348 22.82 10.05 0.93
N ALA A 349 22.82 10.49 2.19
CA ALA A 349 22.55 9.61 3.34
C ALA A 349 21.17 8.96 3.24
N TYR A 350 21.00 7.81 3.89
CA TYR A 350 19.64 7.23 4.10
C TYR A 350 18.82 8.15 4.98
N CYS A 351 19.40 8.60 6.09
CA CYS A 351 18.74 9.38 7.12
C CYS A 351 18.93 10.88 6.86
N GLN A 352 18.28 11.40 5.82
CA GLN A 352 18.26 12.83 5.51
C GLN A 352 17.27 13.57 6.41
N TYR A 353 17.41 14.89 6.51
CA TYR A 353 16.41 15.72 7.18
C TYR A 353 15.00 15.47 6.63
N ASN A 354 14.08 15.27 7.52
CA ASN A 354 12.65 15.15 7.22
C ASN A 354 11.87 15.64 8.44
N GLU A 355 11.22 16.79 8.29
CA GLU A 355 10.49 17.45 9.39
C GLU A 355 9.47 16.53 10.06
N TYR A 356 8.72 15.77 9.26
CA TYR A 356 7.73 14.83 9.78
C TYR A 356 8.37 13.73 10.65
N LYS A 357 9.48 13.14 10.18
CA LYS A 357 10.16 12.08 10.93
C LYS A 357 10.80 12.60 12.22
N GLU A 358 11.46 13.75 12.16
CA GLU A 358 12.06 14.34 13.36
C GLU A 358 10.99 14.67 14.42
N LYS A 359 9.80 15.12 13.99
CA LYS A 359 8.66 15.44 14.88
C LYS A 359 7.93 14.23 15.42
N ARG A 360 7.99 13.09 14.77
CA ARG A 360 7.06 11.97 15.03
C ARG A 360 7.72 10.65 15.36
N TYR A 361 9.04 10.50 15.13
CA TYR A 361 9.75 9.23 15.29
C TYR A 361 10.74 9.28 16.47
N PRO A 362 10.32 8.96 17.70
CA PRO A 362 11.22 8.91 18.87
C PRO A 362 12.42 7.98 18.62
N THR A 363 12.18 6.83 18.02
CA THR A 363 13.23 5.87 17.60
C THR A 363 14.32 6.53 16.74
N LEU A 364 13.97 7.46 15.85
CA LEU A 364 14.95 8.19 15.03
C LEU A 364 15.86 9.07 15.89
N ALA A 365 15.30 9.70 16.93
CA ALA A 365 16.10 10.54 17.84
C ALA A 365 17.13 9.69 18.62
N VAL A 366 16.73 8.51 19.09
CA VAL A 366 17.64 7.57 19.77
C VAL A 366 18.74 7.08 18.84
N LEU A 367 18.39 6.71 17.58
CA LEU A 367 19.37 6.31 16.58
C LEU A 367 20.43 7.40 16.34
N ASN A 368 20.02 8.68 16.25
CA ASN A 368 20.96 9.80 16.09
C ASN A 368 21.87 10.01 17.30
N VAL A 369 21.35 9.84 18.53
CA VAL A 369 22.15 9.90 19.76
C VAL A 369 23.21 8.79 19.72
N MET A 370 22.80 7.55 19.55
CA MET A 370 23.69 6.39 19.61
C MET A 370 24.72 6.39 18.44
N HIS A 371 24.32 6.89 17.26
CA HIS A 371 25.24 7.07 16.14
C HIS A 371 26.36 8.05 16.48
N GLN A 372 26.04 9.22 17.05
CA GLN A 372 27.03 10.23 17.43
C GLN A 372 27.90 9.82 18.64
N GLU A 373 27.39 8.90 19.47
CA GLU A 373 28.13 8.28 20.58
C GLU A 373 28.99 7.09 20.10
N GLY A 374 28.82 6.61 18.86
CA GLY A 374 29.55 5.47 18.33
C GLY A 374 29.15 4.12 18.98
N THR A 375 27.91 4.00 19.47
CA THR A 375 27.43 2.82 20.22
C THR A 375 26.50 1.90 19.41
N LEU A 376 26.23 2.22 18.15
CA LEU A 376 25.45 1.36 17.25
C LEU A 376 26.26 0.14 16.80
N SER A 377 25.59 -1.01 16.69
CA SER A 377 26.15 -2.20 16.02
C SER A 377 26.33 -1.94 14.52
N PRO A 378 27.08 -2.78 13.79
CA PRO A 378 27.22 -2.67 12.33
C PRO A 378 25.88 -2.65 11.60
N GLU A 379 24.93 -3.53 11.96
CA GLU A 379 23.60 -3.63 11.34
C GLU A 379 22.76 -2.36 11.60
N GLN A 380 22.89 -1.77 12.78
CA GLN A 380 22.22 -0.53 13.16
C GLN A 380 22.85 0.70 12.50
N SER A 381 24.19 0.69 12.34
CA SER A 381 24.96 1.80 11.76
C SER A 381 24.70 1.98 10.27
N HIS A 382 24.36 0.92 9.54
CA HIS A 382 24.14 0.96 8.09
C HIS A 382 23.13 2.06 7.69
N PHE A 383 22.01 2.16 8.41
CA PHE A 383 20.98 3.15 8.12
C PHE A 383 21.41 4.61 8.45
N MET A 384 22.42 4.77 9.28
CA MET A 384 22.97 6.08 9.68
C MET A 384 24.18 6.51 8.85
N ALA A 385 24.57 5.73 7.85
CA ALA A 385 25.69 6.04 6.96
C ALA A 385 25.44 7.34 6.18
N SER A 386 26.51 8.12 5.98
CA SER A 386 26.49 9.40 5.24
C SER A 386 26.26 9.22 3.73
N GLU A 387 26.57 8.04 3.20
CA GLU A 387 26.41 7.65 1.81
C GLU A 387 25.78 6.26 1.71
N LYS A 388 25.18 5.96 0.57
CA LYS A 388 24.59 4.63 0.26
C LYS A 388 25.50 3.89 -0.73
N PRO A 389 25.57 2.54 -0.68
CA PRO A 389 26.10 1.79 -1.79
C PRO A 389 25.25 2.08 -3.05
N PRO A 390 25.87 2.16 -4.25
CA PRO A 390 25.11 2.34 -5.50
C PRO A 390 24.09 1.24 -5.75
N GLU A 391 24.38 0.03 -5.26
CA GLU A 391 23.56 -1.17 -5.43
C GLU A 391 23.53 -1.99 -4.15
N GLU A 392 22.39 -2.63 -3.91
CA GLU A 392 22.20 -3.52 -2.77
C GLU A 392 21.55 -4.82 -3.26
N LEU A 393 21.98 -5.96 -2.70
CA LEU A 393 21.37 -7.27 -2.92
C LEU A 393 21.15 -7.97 -1.58
N TYR A 394 19.95 -8.48 -1.37
CA TYR A 394 19.58 -9.23 -0.16
C TYR A 394 18.98 -10.58 -0.50
N ASP A 395 19.35 -11.62 0.26
CA ASP A 395 18.74 -12.94 0.26
C ASP A 395 17.67 -12.99 1.37
N LEU A 396 16.42 -12.79 1.04
CA LEU A 396 15.33 -12.64 2.00
C LEU A 396 14.93 -13.95 2.70
N GLU A 397 15.45 -15.09 2.27
CA GLU A 397 15.28 -16.36 2.97
C GLU A 397 16.33 -16.52 4.09
N ALA A 398 17.56 -16.06 3.86
CA ALA A 398 18.62 -16.11 4.84
C ALA A 398 18.67 -14.87 5.74
N ASP A 399 18.29 -13.70 5.20
CA ASP A 399 18.31 -12.40 5.86
C ASP A 399 16.98 -11.63 5.59
N PRO A 400 15.91 -11.99 6.29
CA PRO A 400 14.60 -11.34 6.12
C PRO A 400 14.60 -9.87 6.57
N TRP A 401 15.62 -9.45 7.31
CA TRP A 401 15.76 -8.08 7.81
C TRP A 401 16.65 -7.19 6.93
N GLU A 402 17.24 -7.73 5.85
CA GLU A 402 18.07 -6.99 4.89
C GLU A 402 19.24 -6.24 5.54
N THR A 403 19.95 -6.92 6.42
CA THR A 403 21.08 -6.36 7.17
C THR A 403 22.44 -6.68 6.53
N ASN A 404 22.51 -7.69 5.65
CA ASN A 404 23.71 -8.11 4.97
C ASN A 404 23.62 -7.89 3.44
N ASN A 405 24.28 -6.85 2.93
CA ASN A 405 24.32 -6.54 1.52
C ASN A 405 25.30 -7.44 0.76
N LEU A 406 24.79 -8.36 -0.05
CA LEU A 406 25.54 -9.37 -0.81
C LEU A 406 26.09 -8.86 -2.17
N ILE A 407 25.99 -7.57 -2.48
CA ILE A 407 26.31 -7.06 -3.84
C ILE A 407 27.76 -7.33 -4.26
N HIS A 408 28.67 -7.38 -3.30
CA HIS A 408 30.09 -7.64 -3.54
C HIS A 408 30.50 -9.10 -3.34
N GLU A 409 29.57 -9.97 -2.94
CA GLU A 409 29.84 -11.40 -2.76
C GLU A 409 30.01 -12.10 -4.11
N THR A 410 30.87 -13.11 -4.14
CA THR A 410 31.20 -13.83 -5.38
C THR A 410 30.08 -14.74 -5.88
N THR A 411 29.24 -15.21 -4.98
CA THR A 411 28.28 -16.29 -5.27
C THR A 411 27.03 -15.90 -6.06
N PRO A 412 26.40 -14.72 -5.91
CA PRO A 412 25.15 -14.41 -6.62
C PRO A 412 25.29 -13.61 -7.90
N GLN A 413 26.45 -13.60 -8.58
CA GLN A 413 26.70 -12.71 -9.74
C GLN A 413 25.68 -12.89 -10.87
N LYS A 414 25.27 -14.13 -11.17
CA LYS A 414 24.22 -14.38 -12.16
C LYS A 414 22.89 -13.76 -11.73
N THR A 415 22.52 -13.95 -10.47
CA THR A 415 21.28 -13.36 -9.88
C THR A 415 21.30 -11.85 -9.96
N VAL A 416 22.44 -11.21 -9.65
CA VAL A 416 22.61 -9.76 -9.79
C VAL A 416 22.38 -9.31 -11.24
N ALA A 417 22.98 -10.01 -12.20
CA ALA A 417 22.84 -9.68 -13.63
C ALA A 417 21.37 -9.81 -14.08
N ASP A 418 20.70 -10.90 -13.72
CA ASP A 418 19.28 -11.14 -14.05
C ASP A 418 18.37 -10.06 -13.45
N LEU A 419 18.60 -9.67 -12.17
CA LEU A 419 17.80 -8.64 -11.50
C LEU A 419 18.08 -7.24 -12.06
N ARG A 420 19.34 -6.90 -12.38
CA ARG A 420 19.69 -5.64 -13.07
C ARG A 420 18.98 -5.54 -14.41
N GLN A 421 18.99 -6.61 -15.20
CA GLN A 421 18.32 -6.65 -16.50
C GLN A 421 16.81 -6.49 -16.34
N ALA A 422 16.20 -7.21 -15.40
CA ALA A 422 14.76 -7.10 -15.13
C ALA A 422 14.38 -5.68 -14.71
N LEU A 423 15.16 -5.05 -13.81
CA LEU A 423 14.92 -3.68 -13.37
C LEU A 423 15.06 -2.68 -14.51
N GLN A 424 16.10 -2.80 -15.34
CA GLN A 424 16.30 -1.93 -16.51
C GLN A 424 15.18 -2.05 -17.53
N LYS A 425 14.71 -3.28 -17.79
CA LYS A 425 13.57 -3.52 -18.67
C LYS A 425 12.31 -2.82 -18.13
N TRP A 426 12.00 -2.99 -16.85
CA TRP A 426 10.86 -2.32 -16.22
C TRP A 426 10.97 -0.80 -16.28
N GLN A 427 12.15 -0.22 -16.01
CA GLN A 427 12.36 1.22 -16.12
C GLN A 427 12.05 1.74 -17.53
N ASN A 428 12.51 1.03 -18.57
CA ASN A 428 12.23 1.38 -19.96
C ASN A 428 10.72 1.30 -20.28
N GLU A 429 10.05 0.24 -19.84
CA GLU A 429 8.60 0.04 -20.05
C GLU A 429 7.77 1.11 -19.31
N MET A 430 8.24 1.59 -18.17
CA MET A 430 7.57 2.63 -17.37
C MET A 430 7.95 4.05 -17.78
N ASN A 431 8.78 4.25 -18.80
CA ASN A 431 9.36 5.55 -19.15
C ASN A 431 9.97 6.26 -17.94
N ASP A 432 10.65 5.47 -17.08
CA ASP A 432 11.23 5.98 -15.84
C ASP A 432 12.56 6.68 -16.14
N GLU A 433 12.52 8.01 -16.20
CA GLU A 433 13.69 8.87 -16.49
C GLU A 433 14.76 8.83 -15.39
N GLY A 434 14.47 8.22 -14.23
CA GLY A 434 15.37 8.18 -13.09
C GLY A 434 15.57 9.57 -12.46
N VAL A 435 16.82 9.99 -12.34
CA VAL A 435 17.21 11.25 -11.70
C VAL A 435 17.68 12.25 -12.75
N THR A 436 16.94 13.36 -12.91
CA THR A 436 17.36 14.51 -13.71
C THR A 436 18.32 15.40 -12.93
N ASP A 437 19.11 16.22 -13.62
CA ASP A 437 19.99 17.20 -12.97
C ASP A 437 19.23 18.19 -12.08
N ALA A 438 18.03 18.59 -12.51
CA ALA A 438 17.15 19.46 -11.72
C ALA A 438 16.69 18.79 -10.43
N PHE A 439 16.33 17.49 -10.50
CA PHE A 439 15.96 16.71 -9.32
C PHE A 439 17.15 16.55 -8.37
N ARG A 440 18.33 16.22 -8.87
CA ARG A 440 19.57 16.04 -8.07
C ARG A 440 19.97 17.31 -7.32
N LYS A 441 19.78 18.48 -7.93
CA LYS A 441 20.05 19.79 -7.29
C LYS A 441 18.98 20.19 -6.26
N GLY A 442 17.87 19.50 -6.21
CA GLY A 442 16.79 19.77 -5.27
C GLY A 442 17.07 19.25 -3.86
N GLY A 443 16.19 19.62 -2.92
CA GLY A 443 16.25 19.15 -1.54
C GLY A 443 17.35 19.80 -0.71
N TRP A 444 17.68 19.14 0.40
CA TRP A 444 18.76 19.56 1.28
C TRP A 444 20.13 19.22 0.67
N PRO A 445 21.16 20.06 0.85
CA PRO A 445 22.53 19.71 0.48
C PRO A 445 22.97 18.40 1.16
N ALA A 446 23.90 17.66 0.53
CA ALA A 446 24.43 16.42 1.10
C ALA A 446 25.14 16.66 2.45
N ASP A 447 25.76 17.82 2.61
CA ASP A 447 26.45 18.30 3.81
C ASP A 447 25.54 19.09 4.76
N TYR A 448 24.21 18.93 4.65
CA TYR A 448 23.27 19.60 5.54
C TYR A 448 23.63 19.31 7.01
N PRO A 449 23.77 20.36 7.86
CA PRO A 449 24.21 20.18 9.22
C PRO A 449 23.17 19.38 10.03
N THR A 450 23.59 18.26 10.57
CA THR A 450 22.83 17.49 11.54
C THR A 450 22.79 18.22 12.87
N ARG A 451 21.81 17.88 13.70
CA ARG A 451 21.76 18.39 15.08
C ARG A 451 22.95 17.86 15.88
N SER A 452 23.42 18.65 16.84
CA SER A 452 24.46 18.21 17.79
C SER A 452 23.95 17.06 18.67
N LEU A 453 24.87 16.29 19.24
CA LEU A 453 24.55 15.24 20.21
C LEU A 453 23.69 15.77 21.37
N LYS A 454 24.05 16.96 21.90
CA LYS A 454 23.29 17.62 22.96
C LYS A 454 21.83 17.87 22.51
N ALA A 455 21.62 18.41 21.33
CA ALA A 455 20.28 18.67 20.80
C ALA A 455 19.46 17.39 20.61
N TRP A 456 20.08 16.31 20.13
CA TRP A 456 19.40 15.03 20.00
C TRP A 456 19.02 14.43 21.37
N LYS A 457 19.89 14.54 22.39
CA LYS A 457 19.57 14.11 23.76
C LYS A 457 18.37 14.89 24.34
N GLU A 458 18.33 16.19 24.13
CA GLU A 458 17.20 17.02 24.55
C GLU A 458 15.89 16.61 23.84
N ILE A 459 15.96 16.21 22.56
CA ILE A 459 14.80 15.71 21.81
C ILE A 459 14.33 14.37 22.37
N VAL A 460 15.23 13.44 22.69
CA VAL A 460 14.88 12.16 23.33
C VAL A 460 14.16 12.40 24.66
N GLU A 461 14.67 13.31 25.50
CA GLU A 461 14.01 13.68 26.77
C GLU A 461 12.60 14.23 26.54
N LYS A 462 12.41 15.09 25.55
CA LYS A 462 11.09 15.63 25.20
C LYS A 462 10.12 14.59 24.71
N PHE A 463 10.58 13.53 24.03
CA PHE A 463 9.74 12.42 23.61
C PHE A 463 9.33 11.49 24.74
N HIS A 464 10.11 11.44 25.83
CA HIS A 464 9.89 10.48 26.92
C HIS A 464 8.45 10.50 27.47
N PRO A 465 7.83 11.65 27.84
CA PRO A 465 6.45 11.67 28.33
C PRO A 465 5.44 11.14 27.30
N TYR A 466 5.65 11.39 26.01
CA TYR A 466 4.78 10.89 24.96
C TYR A 466 4.92 9.37 24.77
N VAL A 467 6.14 8.84 24.79
CA VAL A 467 6.41 7.41 24.56
C VAL A 467 5.92 6.56 25.70
N PHE A 468 6.18 6.98 26.96
CA PHE A 468 5.84 6.25 28.18
C PHE A 468 4.52 6.67 28.83
N ARG A 469 3.66 7.40 28.12
CA ARG A 469 2.34 7.78 28.66
C ARG A 469 1.52 6.55 29.03
N MET A 470 0.74 6.69 30.09
CA MET A 470 -0.20 5.64 30.48
C MET A 470 -1.36 5.51 29.48
N PRO A 471 -2.01 4.34 29.38
CA PRO A 471 -3.27 4.20 28.66
C PRO A 471 -4.28 5.28 29.12
N GLY A 472 -4.99 5.90 28.16
CA GLY A 472 -5.94 7.00 28.44
C GLY A 472 -5.33 8.40 28.51
N GLU A 473 -4.02 8.54 28.71
CA GLU A 473 -3.37 9.85 28.70
C GLU A 473 -3.27 10.45 27.30
N LYS A 474 -3.65 11.74 27.17
CA LYS A 474 -3.67 12.48 25.91
C LYS A 474 -2.40 13.32 25.69
N ILE A 475 -1.24 12.74 25.94
CA ILE A 475 0.04 13.40 25.71
C ILE A 475 0.39 13.35 24.21
N ARG A 476 0.73 14.51 23.64
CA ARG A 476 1.13 14.63 22.22
C ARG A 476 2.66 14.60 22.10
N PRO A 477 3.20 14.17 20.95
CA PRO A 477 4.64 14.34 20.68
C PRO A 477 5.00 15.81 20.68
N PRO A 478 6.23 16.15 21.10
CA PRO A 478 6.69 17.53 21.17
C PRO A 478 6.80 18.13 19.75
N ASP A 479 6.44 19.41 19.62
CA ASP A 479 6.52 20.18 18.37
C ASP A 479 7.49 21.39 18.47
N ASP A 480 8.01 21.68 19.65
CA ASP A 480 8.69 22.93 19.98
C ASP A 480 10.19 23.01 19.60
N PHE A 481 10.80 21.91 19.15
CA PHE A 481 12.23 21.86 18.80
C PHE A 481 12.55 22.17 17.31
N ILE A 482 11.53 22.51 16.50
CA ILE A 482 11.68 22.63 15.05
C ILE A 482 12.07 24.01 14.60
N GLY A 483 11.83 25.03 15.40
CA GLY A 483 12.16 26.43 15.07
C GLY A 483 13.64 26.69 14.77
N GLN A 484 14.54 25.91 15.35
CA GLN A 484 16.00 26.05 15.14
C GLN A 484 16.46 25.53 13.78
N THR A 485 15.74 24.56 13.17
CA THR A 485 16.11 23.98 11.87
C THR A 485 15.68 24.84 10.69
N ARG A 486 14.56 25.58 10.81
CA ARG A 486 14.10 26.53 9.76
C ARG A 486 15.02 27.70 9.56
N LEU A 487 15.76 28.13 10.60
CA LEU A 487 16.71 29.24 10.53
C LEU A 487 17.96 28.90 9.71
N LEU A 488 18.25 27.62 9.47
CA LEU A 488 19.44 27.17 8.76
C LEU A 488 19.19 26.87 7.28
N ASN A 489 17.94 27.00 6.78
CA ASN A 489 17.65 26.78 5.36
C ASN A 489 18.03 27.99 4.52
N PRO A 490 19.09 27.94 3.71
CA PRO A 490 19.50 29.08 2.88
C PRO A 490 18.46 29.47 1.82
N LYS A 491 17.51 28.57 1.49
CA LYS A 491 16.45 28.85 0.50
C LYS A 491 15.29 29.72 1.04
N ASN A 492 15.15 29.87 2.36
CA ASN A 492 14.13 30.75 2.94
C ASN A 492 14.55 32.24 3.02
N LYS A 493 15.73 32.61 2.47
CA LYS A 493 16.18 34.02 2.38
C LYS A 493 15.80 34.71 1.08
N SER A 494 15.06 34.03 0.19
CA SER A 494 14.58 34.61 -1.08
C SER A 494 13.10 34.30 -1.30
N GLN A 495 12.24 34.87 -0.46
CA GLN A 495 10.85 35.24 -0.76
C GLN A 495 10.59 36.62 -0.20
#